data_db9b338f1d589155e08cb878801ce61f
#
_entry.id   db9b338f1d589155e08cb878801ce61f
#
_cell.length_a   1.000
_cell.length_b   1.000
_cell.length_c   1.000
_cell.angle_alpha   90.00
_cell.angle_beta   90.00
_cell.angle_gamma   90.00
#
_symmetry.space_group_name_H-M   'P 1'
#
loop_
_entity.id
_entity.type
_entity.pdbx_description
1 polymer ?
#
loop_
_entity_poly.entity_id
_entity_poly.type
_entity_poly.pdbx_seq_one_letter_code
_entity_poly.pdbx_strand_id
1 'polypeptide(L)'
;LDQLQAFANRLSSHFQGTPCHILNTAGAARAQAWLDGRPELDFLRDTIRIGLGMYGLAPHATAHGLTPALALTSVVSKLVDVPAGHGSGYGWTDAADHDRTLAVVSAGYADGYPRSLGGGQAHVGWNGRLLPTVGRVCMDMMTVDVTGLEVHPGDTVTLWGASPTLEVCAKQAHTIPYELLTRIGPRVQRVSER
;
A
#
# COMPACT_ATOMS: atom_id res chain seq x y z
N LEU A 1 -11.09 -7.43 -24.94
CA LEU A 1 -12.57 -7.42 -25.01
C LEU A 1 -13.09 -8.58 -25.87
N ASP A 2 -12.46 -8.91 -27.01
CA ASP A 2 -12.87 -10.01 -27.91
C ASP A 2 -12.86 -11.37 -27.19
N GLN A 3 -11.89 -11.60 -26.31
CA GLN A 3 -11.87 -12.81 -25.47
C GLN A 3 -13.05 -12.88 -24.51
N LEU A 4 -13.48 -11.74 -23.97
CA LEU A 4 -14.63 -11.65 -23.08
C LEU A 4 -15.92 -11.95 -23.82
N GLN A 5 -16.07 -11.43 -25.05
CA GLN A 5 -17.19 -11.71 -25.92
C GLN A 5 -17.27 -13.20 -26.31
N ALA A 6 -16.14 -13.78 -26.71
CA ALA A 6 -16.07 -15.20 -27.06
C ALA A 6 -16.42 -16.10 -25.86
N PHE A 7 -15.98 -15.74 -24.67
CA PHE A 7 -16.31 -16.42 -23.43
C PHE A 7 -17.79 -16.28 -23.07
N ALA A 8 -18.33 -15.06 -23.15
CA ALA A 8 -19.75 -14.80 -22.90
C ALA A 8 -20.66 -15.60 -23.84
N ASN A 9 -20.35 -15.68 -25.13
CA ASN A 9 -21.09 -16.45 -26.09
C ASN A 9 -21.12 -17.95 -25.80
N ARG A 10 -19.99 -18.48 -25.26
CA ARG A 10 -19.94 -19.88 -24.81
C ARG A 10 -20.75 -20.12 -23.54
N LEU A 11 -20.71 -19.21 -22.58
CA LEU A 11 -21.46 -19.32 -21.33
C LEU A 11 -22.97 -19.27 -21.59
N SER A 12 -23.44 -18.32 -22.41
CA SER A 12 -24.87 -18.15 -22.69
C SER A 12 -25.51 -19.37 -23.31
N SER A 13 -24.76 -20.17 -24.08
CA SER A 13 -25.27 -21.38 -24.72
C SER A 13 -25.32 -22.61 -23.79
N HIS A 14 -24.48 -22.66 -22.75
CA HIS A 14 -24.34 -23.85 -21.90
C HIS A 14 -24.88 -23.68 -20.47
N PHE A 15 -24.99 -22.44 -19.98
CA PHE A 15 -25.31 -22.13 -18.59
C PHE A 15 -26.45 -21.13 -18.46
N GLN A 16 -27.52 -21.29 -19.24
CA GLN A 16 -28.71 -20.46 -19.14
C GLN A 16 -29.29 -20.48 -17.71
N GLY A 17 -29.47 -19.28 -17.14
CA GLY A 17 -30.03 -19.12 -15.79
C GLY A 17 -29.06 -19.39 -14.64
N THR A 18 -27.79 -19.71 -14.91
CA THR A 18 -26.77 -19.83 -13.87
C THR A 18 -26.11 -18.49 -13.62
N PRO A 19 -26.08 -17.97 -12.37
CA PRO A 19 -25.37 -16.73 -12.06
C PRO A 19 -23.87 -16.85 -12.37
N CYS A 20 -23.35 -15.93 -13.17
CA CYS A 20 -21.96 -15.92 -13.59
C CYS A 20 -21.21 -14.73 -13.00
N HIS A 21 -19.96 -14.95 -12.58
CA HIS A 21 -19.07 -13.88 -12.12
C HIS A 21 -17.70 -14.02 -12.78
N ILE A 22 -17.30 -13.06 -13.57
CA ILE A 22 -16.04 -13.12 -14.34
C ILE A 22 -15.14 -11.92 -14.11
N LEU A 23 -15.68 -10.81 -13.61
CA LEU A 23 -14.93 -9.56 -13.46
C LEU A 23 -14.36 -9.43 -12.04
N ASN A 24 -13.09 -9.08 -11.97
CA ASN A 24 -12.46 -8.55 -10.76
C ASN A 24 -12.58 -7.01 -10.75
N THR A 25 -12.06 -6.34 -9.70
CA THR A 25 -12.11 -4.89 -9.56
C THR A 25 -11.65 -4.14 -10.81
N ALA A 26 -10.50 -4.50 -11.37
CA ALA A 26 -9.95 -3.84 -12.56
C ALA A 26 -10.78 -4.14 -13.82
N GLY A 27 -11.26 -5.37 -13.94
CA GLY A 27 -12.15 -5.79 -15.03
C GLY A 27 -13.48 -5.06 -15.00
N ALA A 28 -14.10 -4.96 -13.80
CA ALA A 28 -15.37 -4.26 -13.63
C ALA A 28 -15.25 -2.77 -14.00
N ALA A 29 -14.21 -2.09 -13.52
CA ALA A 29 -13.97 -0.68 -13.84
C ALA A 29 -13.77 -0.42 -15.34
N ARG A 30 -13.14 -1.36 -16.07
CA ARG A 30 -12.88 -1.22 -17.51
C ARG A 30 -14.03 -1.71 -18.39
N ALA A 31 -14.79 -2.68 -17.93
CA ALA A 31 -15.83 -3.31 -18.71
C ALA A 31 -17.13 -2.50 -18.74
N GLN A 32 -17.34 -1.56 -17.81
CA GLN A 32 -18.60 -0.81 -17.73
C GLN A 32 -18.99 -0.17 -19.07
N ALA A 33 -18.13 0.65 -19.63
CA ALA A 33 -18.38 1.32 -20.91
C ALA A 33 -18.51 0.33 -22.09
N TRP A 34 -17.86 -0.84 -21.99
CA TRP A 34 -17.95 -1.86 -23.01
C TRP A 34 -19.26 -2.67 -22.93
N LEU A 35 -19.79 -2.87 -21.71
CA LEU A 35 -21.08 -3.53 -21.48
C LEU A 35 -22.26 -2.61 -21.81
N ASP A 36 -22.07 -1.29 -21.77
CA ASP A 36 -23.11 -0.34 -22.11
C ASP A 36 -23.56 -0.51 -23.57
N GLY A 37 -24.87 -0.64 -23.76
CA GLY A 37 -25.47 -0.92 -25.07
C GLY A 37 -25.40 -2.38 -25.54
N ARG A 38 -25.03 -3.32 -24.67
CA ARG A 38 -25.00 -4.77 -24.94
C ARG A 38 -25.87 -5.56 -23.97
N PRO A 39 -27.19 -5.49 -24.08
CA PRO A 39 -28.11 -6.15 -23.15
C PRO A 39 -27.94 -7.67 -23.11
N GLU A 40 -27.47 -8.28 -24.21
CA GLU A 40 -27.17 -9.72 -24.28
C GLU A 40 -26.04 -10.15 -23.32
N LEU A 41 -25.28 -9.19 -22.76
CA LEU A 41 -24.19 -9.42 -21.81
C LEU A 41 -24.51 -8.95 -20.38
N ASP A 42 -25.74 -8.51 -20.13
CA ASP A 42 -26.11 -7.99 -18.81
C ASP A 42 -25.93 -9.01 -17.69
N PHE A 43 -26.03 -10.31 -17.99
CA PHE A 43 -25.73 -11.38 -17.02
C PHE A 43 -24.28 -11.33 -16.45
N LEU A 44 -23.35 -10.64 -17.14
CA LEU A 44 -22.00 -10.41 -16.63
C LEU A 44 -21.92 -9.28 -15.59
N ARG A 45 -23.00 -8.52 -15.43
CA ARG A 45 -23.12 -7.44 -14.42
C ARG A 45 -23.68 -7.93 -13.11
N ASP A 46 -24.33 -9.10 -13.08
CA ASP A 46 -25.05 -9.60 -11.90
C ASP A 46 -24.14 -9.81 -10.70
N THR A 47 -22.92 -10.24 -10.96
CA THR A 47 -21.97 -10.51 -9.88
C THR A 47 -20.55 -10.19 -10.31
N ILE A 48 -19.84 -9.39 -9.50
CA ILE A 48 -18.43 -9.06 -9.68
C ILE A 48 -17.63 -9.47 -8.44
N ARG A 49 -16.36 -9.81 -8.63
CA ARG A 49 -15.45 -10.13 -7.53
C ARG A 49 -14.61 -8.91 -7.20
N ILE A 50 -15.00 -8.18 -6.16
CA ILE A 50 -14.27 -7.01 -5.69
C ILE A 50 -13.30 -7.44 -4.59
N GLY A 51 -12.01 -7.19 -4.80
CA GLY A 51 -10.97 -7.33 -3.79
C GLY A 51 -10.38 -5.97 -3.45
N LEU A 52 -9.43 -5.52 -4.24
CA LEU A 52 -8.70 -4.27 -4.00
C LEU A 52 -9.61 -3.03 -3.96
N GLY A 53 -10.69 -3.04 -4.74
CA GLY A 53 -11.68 -1.95 -4.73
C GLY A 53 -12.38 -1.74 -3.38
N MET A 54 -12.49 -2.78 -2.53
CA MET A 54 -13.01 -2.66 -1.16
C MET A 54 -12.10 -1.82 -0.26
N TYR A 55 -10.83 -1.75 -0.60
CA TYR A 55 -9.83 -0.92 0.10
C TYR A 55 -9.65 0.45 -0.54
N GLY A 56 -10.53 0.82 -1.48
CA GLY A 56 -10.42 2.07 -2.22
C GLY A 56 -9.26 2.11 -3.21
N LEU A 57 -8.72 0.96 -3.57
CA LEU A 57 -7.55 0.80 -4.43
C LEU A 57 -7.97 0.09 -5.72
N ALA A 58 -7.85 0.75 -6.84
CA ALA A 58 -8.11 0.17 -8.15
C ALA A 58 -7.39 1.00 -9.23
N PRO A 59 -7.10 0.44 -10.40
CA PRO A 59 -6.72 1.27 -11.54
C PRO A 59 -7.78 2.33 -11.77
N HIS A 60 -7.37 3.60 -11.78
CA HIS A 60 -8.28 4.75 -11.90
C HIS A 60 -9.29 4.91 -10.74
N ALA A 61 -8.92 4.49 -9.52
CA ALA A 61 -9.78 4.55 -8.33
C ALA A 61 -10.45 5.91 -8.13
N THR A 62 -9.68 6.98 -8.25
CA THR A 62 -10.19 8.38 -8.12
C THR A 62 -11.23 8.74 -9.18
N ALA A 63 -11.12 8.22 -10.40
CA ALA A 63 -12.11 8.44 -11.44
C ALA A 63 -13.46 7.75 -11.15
N HIS A 64 -13.45 6.75 -10.25
CA HIS A 64 -14.64 6.05 -9.77
C HIS A 64 -15.09 6.50 -8.37
N GLY A 65 -14.53 7.60 -7.85
CA GLY A 65 -14.89 8.13 -6.53
C GLY A 65 -14.41 7.27 -5.35
N LEU A 66 -13.50 6.33 -5.61
CA LEU A 66 -12.92 5.51 -4.54
C LEU A 66 -11.82 6.25 -3.79
N THR A 67 -11.81 6.12 -2.48
CA THR A 67 -10.76 6.65 -1.59
C THR A 67 -10.13 5.52 -0.81
N PRO A 68 -8.81 5.57 -0.51
CA PRO A 68 -8.17 4.58 0.33
C PRO A 68 -8.87 4.42 1.67
N ALA A 69 -9.26 3.20 2.01
CA ALA A 69 -9.99 2.86 3.24
C ALA A 69 -9.08 2.31 4.35
N LEU A 70 -7.76 2.25 4.12
CA LEU A 70 -6.80 1.74 5.08
C LEU A 70 -5.55 2.60 5.11
N ALA A 71 -5.08 2.92 6.31
CA ALA A 71 -3.74 3.44 6.57
C ALA A 71 -2.99 2.51 7.52
N LEU A 72 -1.70 2.33 7.32
CA LEU A 72 -0.80 1.73 8.29
C LEU A 72 0.00 2.83 8.95
N THR A 73 -0.16 2.96 10.26
CA THR A 73 0.55 3.96 11.06
C THR A 73 1.40 3.30 12.12
N SER A 74 2.37 4.02 12.64
CA SER A 74 3.17 3.63 13.79
C SER A 74 3.59 4.88 14.56
N VAL A 75 4.39 4.69 15.60
CA VAL A 75 4.87 5.78 16.46
C VAL A 75 6.38 5.85 16.49
N VAL A 76 6.89 7.05 16.67
CA VAL A 76 8.28 7.29 16.99
C VAL A 76 8.54 6.83 18.43
N SER A 77 9.45 5.89 18.65
CA SER A 77 9.79 5.37 19.97
C SER A 77 10.90 6.19 20.64
N LYS A 78 11.88 6.66 19.89
CA LYS A 78 12.97 7.50 20.36
C LYS A 78 13.66 8.24 19.22
N LEU A 79 14.44 9.26 19.57
CA LEU A 79 15.38 9.94 18.68
C LEU A 79 16.80 9.49 18.99
N VAL A 80 17.65 9.48 17.98
CA VAL A 80 19.07 9.12 18.07
C VAL A 80 19.88 10.08 17.22
N ASP A 81 20.84 10.77 17.86
CA ASP A 81 21.80 11.59 17.14
C ASP A 81 22.94 10.69 16.61
N VAL A 82 23.21 10.81 15.33
CA VAL A 82 24.21 10.03 14.61
C VAL A 82 25.23 10.99 14.02
N PRO A 83 26.46 11.00 14.55
CA PRO A 83 27.52 11.88 14.03
C PRO A 83 27.90 11.54 12.58
N ALA A 84 28.47 12.52 11.90
CA ALA A 84 29.04 12.34 10.57
C ALA A 84 29.99 11.12 10.52
N GLY A 85 29.94 10.37 9.44
CA GLY A 85 30.74 9.17 9.21
C GLY A 85 30.21 7.91 9.92
N HIS A 86 29.18 8.02 10.76
CA HIS A 86 28.56 6.88 11.43
C HIS A 86 27.31 6.38 10.70
N GLY A 87 27.21 5.06 10.53
CA GLY A 87 26.05 4.41 9.95
C GLY A 87 24.99 4.05 11.01
N SER A 88 23.79 3.76 10.55
CA SER A 88 22.66 3.30 11.37
C SER A 88 22.23 1.89 10.99
N GLY A 89 21.84 1.09 11.97
CA GLY A 89 21.31 -0.25 11.77
C GLY A 89 22.34 -1.29 11.34
N TYR A 90 21.84 -2.44 10.89
CA TYR A 90 22.66 -3.58 10.49
C TYR A 90 23.49 -3.29 9.25
N GLY A 91 24.81 -3.50 9.37
CA GLY A 91 25.77 -3.42 8.26
C GLY A 91 26.25 -2.02 7.93
N TRP A 92 25.87 -1.01 8.68
CA TRP A 92 26.37 0.39 8.58
C TRP A 92 26.42 0.92 7.14
N THR A 93 25.40 0.62 6.35
CA THR A 93 25.37 0.85 4.90
C THR A 93 25.03 2.27 4.50
N ASP A 94 24.74 3.15 5.44
CA ASP A 94 24.15 4.47 5.20
C ASP A 94 24.83 5.60 5.97
N ALA A 95 26.14 5.52 6.18
CA ALA A 95 26.89 6.61 6.81
C ALA A 95 26.75 7.90 5.99
N ALA A 96 26.31 9.00 6.66
CA ALA A 96 26.25 10.31 6.06
C ALA A 96 27.52 11.10 6.35
N ASP A 97 27.79 12.09 5.54
CA ASP A 97 28.90 13.02 5.67
C ASP A 97 28.64 14.18 6.66
N HIS A 98 27.45 14.20 7.25
CA HIS A 98 26.99 15.21 8.22
C HIS A 98 26.28 14.56 9.41
N ASP A 99 26.15 15.32 10.49
CA ASP A 99 25.39 14.90 11.65
C ASP A 99 23.89 14.77 11.33
N ARG A 100 23.25 13.71 11.82
CA ARG A 100 21.83 13.46 11.59
C ARG A 100 21.12 13.16 12.90
N THR A 101 19.84 13.53 12.96
CA THR A 101 18.90 13.04 13.98
C THR A 101 17.97 12.03 13.32
N LEU A 102 18.00 10.80 13.80
CA LEU A 102 17.16 9.71 13.30
C LEU A 102 16.03 9.40 14.30
N ALA A 103 14.82 9.26 13.81
CA ALA A 103 13.71 8.71 14.58
C ALA A 103 13.63 7.20 14.42
N VAL A 104 13.57 6.48 15.52
CA VAL A 104 13.26 5.04 15.54
C VAL A 104 11.76 4.88 15.58
N VAL A 105 11.22 4.23 14.56
CA VAL A 105 9.79 3.96 14.38
C VAL A 105 9.52 2.51 14.77
N SER A 106 8.48 2.29 15.60
CA SER A 106 8.09 0.98 16.13
C SER A 106 7.32 0.14 15.10
N ALA A 107 7.90 -0.10 13.94
CA ALA A 107 7.36 -0.98 12.90
C ALA A 107 8.48 -1.57 12.05
N GLY A 108 8.34 -2.83 11.68
CA GLY A 108 9.29 -3.53 10.85
C GLY A 108 8.65 -4.62 9.99
N TYR A 109 9.48 -5.55 9.46
CA TYR A 109 8.95 -6.55 8.53
C TYR A 109 8.07 -7.60 9.21
N ALA A 110 8.13 -7.78 10.53
CA ALA A 110 7.20 -8.63 11.28
C ALA A 110 5.80 -8.02 11.41
N ASP A 111 5.67 -6.72 11.15
CA ASP A 111 4.39 -5.99 11.12
C ASP A 111 3.80 -5.92 9.70
N GLY A 112 4.55 -6.43 8.72
CA GLY A 112 4.16 -6.42 7.31
C GLY A 112 4.84 -5.33 6.48
N TYR A 113 5.66 -4.45 7.06
CA TYR A 113 6.39 -3.44 6.32
C TYR A 113 7.61 -4.06 5.60
N PRO A 114 7.70 -4.00 4.25
CA PRO A 114 8.74 -4.69 3.51
C PRO A 114 10.15 -4.26 3.87
N ARG A 115 11.06 -5.24 4.04
CA ARG A 115 12.46 -4.97 4.31
C ARG A 115 13.16 -4.19 3.20
N SER A 116 12.68 -4.32 1.96
CA SER A 116 13.18 -3.61 0.78
C SER A 116 12.92 -2.11 0.80
N LEU A 117 12.02 -1.62 1.66
CA LEU A 117 11.71 -0.20 1.81
C LEU A 117 12.69 0.57 2.73
N GLY A 118 13.78 -0.06 3.17
CA GLY A 118 14.87 0.61 3.89
C GLY A 118 15.89 1.28 2.97
N GLY A 119 16.91 1.92 3.58
CA GLY A 119 18.07 2.46 2.86
C GLY A 119 17.74 3.60 1.91
N GLY A 120 16.82 4.49 2.25
CA GLY A 120 16.41 5.62 1.41
C GLY A 120 15.48 5.24 0.25
N GLN A 121 15.08 3.96 0.14
CA GLN A 121 14.21 3.51 -0.95
C GLN A 121 12.77 3.98 -0.78
N ALA A 122 12.36 4.30 0.44
CA ALA A 122 11.00 4.72 0.75
C ALA A 122 10.97 5.91 1.71
N HIS A 123 9.76 6.40 1.91
CA HIS A 123 9.49 7.49 2.85
C HIS A 123 8.32 7.09 3.75
N VAL A 124 8.27 7.69 4.94
CA VAL A 124 7.09 7.70 5.81
C VAL A 124 6.50 9.09 5.88
N GLY A 125 5.20 9.20 6.08
CA GLY A 125 4.50 10.47 6.22
C GLY A 125 4.52 10.96 7.67
N TRP A 126 4.79 12.25 7.87
CA TRP A 126 4.68 12.92 9.16
C TRP A 126 4.29 14.39 8.95
N ASN A 127 3.18 14.83 9.53
CA ASN A 127 2.67 16.21 9.43
C ASN A 127 2.72 16.78 7.99
N GLY A 128 2.26 15.99 7.00
CA GLY A 128 2.25 16.39 5.59
C GLY A 128 3.61 16.34 4.89
N ARG A 129 4.67 15.94 5.57
CA ARG A 129 6.02 15.76 5.01
C ARG A 129 6.30 14.29 4.76
N LEU A 130 7.24 14.02 3.85
CA LEU A 130 7.78 12.69 3.60
C LEU A 130 9.19 12.61 4.16
N LEU A 131 9.41 11.70 5.09
CA LEU A 131 10.69 11.45 5.78
C LEU A 131 11.34 10.21 5.18
N PRO A 132 12.59 10.28 4.69
CA PRO A 132 13.26 9.13 4.07
C PRO A 132 13.59 8.05 5.09
N THR A 133 13.44 6.80 4.72
CA THR A 133 13.93 5.67 5.50
C THR A 133 15.45 5.62 5.46
N VAL A 134 16.10 5.31 6.58
CA VAL A 134 17.55 5.26 6.74
C VAL A 134 17.94 3.87 7.22
N GLY A 135 19.03 3.31 6.68
CA GLY A 135 19.47 1.96 7.04
C GLY A 135 18.44 0.89 6.69
N ARG A 136 18.65 -0.31 7.20
CA ARG A 136 17.79 -1.46 6.92
C ARG A 136 16.55 -1.47 7.79
N VAL A 137 15.39 -1.81 7.23
CA VAL A 137 14.23 -2.16 8.03
C VAL A 137 14.54 -3.45 8.80
N CYS A 138 14.36 -3.39 10.14
CA CYS A 138 14.55 -4.52 11.04
C CYS A 138 13.23 -5.30 11.22
N MET A 139 13.24 -6.27 12.15
CA MET A 139 12.07 -7.11 12.43
C MET A 139 10.87 -6.29 12.92
N ASP A 140 11.12 -5.41 13.88
CA ASP A 140 10.10 -4.68 14.65
C ASP A 140 10.35 -3.17 14.73
N MET A 141 11.36 -2.67 14.03
CA MET A 141 11.68 -1.25 13.96
C MET A 141 12.33 -0.86 12.64
N MET A 142 12.28 0.42 12.34
CA MET A 142 13.05 1.08 11.28
C MET A 142 13.47 2.47 11.72
N THR A 143 14.39 3.08 10.98
CA THR A 143 14.85 4.45 11.21
C THR A 143 14.48 5.34 10.05
N VAL A 144 14.13 6.58 10.35
CA VAL A 144 13.85 7.64 9.39
C VAL A 144 14.63 8.90 9.74
N ASP A 145 15.06 9.64 8.74
CA ASP A 145 15.78 10.89 8.94
C ASP A 145 14.79 12.02 9.29
N VAL A 146 15.04 12.66 10.42
CA VAL A 146 14.25 13.78 10.94
C VAL A 146 15.13 15.00 11.24
N THR A 147 16.32 15.05 10.64
CA THR A 147 17.27 16.13 10.83
C THR A 147 16.65 17.50 10.56
N GLY A 148 16.77 18.41 11.50
CA GLY A 148 16.21 19.77 11.42
C GLY A 148 14.69 19.84 11.59
N LEU A 149 14.05 18.77 12.06
CA LEU A 149 12.60 18.73 12.32
C LEU A 149 12.33 18.56 13.82
N GLU A 150 11.23 19.13 14.30
CA GLU A 150 10.77 19.03 15.68
C GLU A 150 9.89 17.78 15.85
N VAL A 151 10.46 16.60 15.65
CA VAL A 151 9.81 15.30 15.90
C VAL A 151 10.05 14.87 17.33
N HIS A 152 9.05 14.23 17.94
CA HIS A 152 9.13 13.77 19.33
C HIS A 152 8.77 12.29 19.47
N PRO A 153 9.28 11.59 20.49
CA PRO A 153 8.76 10.28 20.86
C PRO A 153 7.26 10.36 21.16
N GLY A 154 6.50 9.43 20.59
CA GLY A 154 5.03 9.41 20.63
C GLY A 154 4.38 9.99 19.37
N ASP A 155 5.10 10.72 18.51
CA ASP A 155 4.55 11.22 17.25
C ASP A 155 4.13 10.05 16.35
N THR A 156 2.98 10.20 15.73
CA THR A 156 2.47 9.24 14.75
C THR A 156 3.09 9.48 13.39
N VAL A 157 3.54 8.41 12.75
CA VAL A 157 4.00 8.39 11.35
C VAL A 157 3.12 7.47 10.52
N THR A 158 2.92 7.83 9.26
CA THR A 158 2.15 7.03 8.29
C THR A 158 3.13 6.24 7.42
N LEU A 159 3.05 4.92 7.49
CA LEU A 159 3.88 4.02 6.68
C LEU A 159 3.34 3.91 5.26
N TRP A 160 2.00 3.81 5.12
CA TRP A 160 1.22 4.04 3.91
C TRP A 160 -0.22 4.44 4.28
N GLY A 161 -0.85 5.18 3.37
CA GLY A 161 -2.19 5.71 3.57
C GLY A 161 -2.47 6.82 2.56
N ALA A 162 -2.79 8.00 3.03
CA ALA A 162 -2.95 9.16 2.15
C ALA A 162 -1.59 9.62 1.54
N SER A 163 -0.52 9.58 2.34
CA SER A 163 0.84 9.88 1.89
C SER A 163 1.87 9.27 2.86
N PRO A 164 2.80 8.40 2.36
CA PRO A 164 2.83 7.86 1.00
C PRO A 164 1.63 6.93 0.73
N THR A 165 1.27 6.76 -0.54
CA THR A 165 0.20 5.83 -0.89
C THR A 165 0.71 4.38 -0.93
N LEU A 166 -0.21 3.44 -0.76
CA LEU A 166 0.14 2.00 -0.81
C LEU A 166 0.74 1.60 -2.16
N GLU A 167 0.26 2.21 -3.27
CA GLU A 167 0.78 1.94 -4.62
C GLU A 167 2.23 2.43 -4.77
N VAL A 168 2.55 3.59 -4.18
CA VAL A 168 3.93 4.10 -4.17
C VAL A 168 4.84 3.13 -3.41
N CYS A 169 4.43 2.71 -2.22
CA CYS A 169 5.18 1.74 -1.41
C CYS A 169 5.34 0.39 -2.14
N ALA A 170 4.28 -0.11 -2.78
CA ALA A 170 4.33 -1.36 -3.53
C ALA A 170 5.33 -1.28 -4.70
N LYS A 171 5.31 -0.16 -5.45
CA LYS A 171 6.26 0.08 -6.54
C LYS A 171 7.69 0.12 -6.05
N GLN A 172 7.96 0.83 -4.94
CA GLN A 172 9.29 0.92 -4.33
C GLN A 172 9.76 -0.42 -3.77
N ALA A 173 8.84 -1.24 -3.27
CA ALA A 173 9.12 -2.59 -2.79
C ALA A 173 9.24 -3.64 -3.90
N HIS A 174 9.08 -3.25 -5.18
CA HIS A 174 9.05 -4.15 -6.35
C HIS A 174 7.97 -5.24 -6.24
N THR A 175 6.78 -4.87 -5.75
CA THR A 175 5.65 -5.77 -5.58
C THR A 175 4.32 -5.09 -5.94
N ILE A 176 3.20 -5.68 -5.55
CA ILE A 176 1.84 -5.19 -5.81
C ILE A 176 1.10 -4.84 -4.51
N PRO A 177 0.13 -3.90 -4.54
CA PRO A 177 -0.63 -3.51 -3.35
C PRO A 177 -1.28 -4.68 -2.60
N TYR A 178 -1.74 -5.70 -3.29
CA TYR A 178 -2.33 -6.92 -2.69
C TYR A 178 -1.38 -7.61 -1.71
N GLU A 179 -0.10 -7.73 -2.09
CA GLU A 179 0.90 -8.37 -1.24
C GLU A 179 1.13 -7.57 0.04
N LEU A 180 1.21 -6.24 -0.06
CA LEU A 180 1.40 -5.38 1.11
C LEU A 180 0.20 -5.48 2.08
N LEU A 181 -1.03 -5.49 1.57
CA LEU A 181 -2.23 -5.64 2.40
C LEU A 181 -2.26 -6.99 3.12
N THR A 182 -1.91 -8.07 2.43
CA THR A 182 -1.95 -9.42 3.00
C THR A 182 -0.80 -9.71 3.96
N ARG A 183 0.28 -8.92 3.92
CA ARG A 183 1.40 -9.02 4.84
C ARG A 183 1.11 -8.46 6.23
N ILE A 184 0.07 -7.63 6.41
CA ILE A 184 -0.30 -7.07 7.71
C ILE A 184 -0.75 -8.22 8.63
N GLY A 185 0.13 -8.59 9.55
CA GLY A 185 -0.07 -9.71 10.46
C GLY A 185 -1.05 -9.42 11.61
N PRO A 186 -1.33 -10.42 12.45
CA PRO A 186 -2.28 -10.30 13.56
C PRO A 186 -1.76 -9.45 14.72
N ARG A 187 -0.46 -9.17 14.78
CA ARG A 187 0.13 -8.31 15.81
C ARG A 187 -0.15 -6.81 15.56
N VAL A 188 -0.57 -6.44 14.36
CA VAL A 188 -0.98 -5.07 14.05
C VAL A 188 -2.42 -4.87 14.47
N GLN A 189 -2.64 -3.95 15.39
CA GLN A 189 -3.99 -3.60 15.84
C GLN A 189 -4.77 -2.94 14.70
N ARG A 190 -6.00 -3.42 14.50
CA ARG A 190 -6.94 -2.81 13.55
C ARG A 190 -7.92 -1.93 14.31
N VAL A 191 -7.93 -0.65 13.96
CA VAL A 191 -8.82 0.36 14.55
C VAL A 191 -9.75 0.85 13.44
N SER A 192 -11.05 0.92 13.73
CA SER A 192 -12.05 1.50 12.84
C SER A 192 -12.27 2.96 13.23
N GLU A 193 -11.97 3.87 12.33
CA GLU A 193 -12.37 5.27 12.45
C GLU A 193 -13.86 5.39 12.03
N ARG A 194 -14.65 6.03 12.87
CA ARG A 194 -16.09 6.27 12.63
C ARG A 194 -16.30 7.65 12.05
#